data_98702c9d4dbeefa6a82d1a4901677244
#
_entry.id   98702c9d4dbeefa6a82d1a4901677244
#
_cell.length_a   1.000
_cell.length_b   1.000
_cell.length_c   1.000
_cell.angle_alpha   90.00
_cell.angle_beta   90.00
_cell.angle_gamma   90.00
#
_symmetry.space_group_name_H-M   'P 1'
#
loop_
_entity.id
_entity.type
_entity.pdbx_description
1 polymer ?
#
loop_
_entity_poly.entity_id
_entity_poly.type
_entity_poly.pdbx_seq_one_letter_code
_entity_poly.pdbx_strand_id
1 'polypeptide(L)'
;DWIARAVRRRAYRGTLHNFGFTKSLYFGANGFSHLNMNIGEDDLFLQKVITADNVSVILSPRATLREKAWGGMGWWMGRLRYYGSSFRFYPLSVRTFVRWELGSRALFFLTALCALAVMPVEYKLATAALVVARYAVVAVQVRRIARRLGESGIAGLYFLYDLLSPLWAAALGLLLLRRDERVWR
;
A
#
# COMPACT_ATOMS: atom_id res chain seq x y z
N ASP A 1 1.77 -1.24 5.31
CA ASP A 1 2.28 0.10 5.62
C ASP A 1 1.18 1.12 5.79
N TRP A 2 0.16 1.21 4.89
CA TRP A 2 -0.95 2.16 5.06
C TRP A 2 -1.77 1.92 6.33
N ILE A 3 -2.05 0.67 6.71
CA ILE A 3 -2.71 0.34 8.00
C ILE A 3 -1.85 0.81 9.18
N ALA A 4 -0.55 0.56 9.15
CA ALA A 4 0.34 0.98 10.23
C ALA A 4 0.39 2.50 10.39
N ARG A 5 0.33 3.24 9.29
CA ARG A 5 0.21 4.70 9.33
C ARG A 5 -1.15 5.15 9.86
N ALA A 6 -2.23 4.49 9.46
CA ALA A 6 -3.57 4.81 9.92
C ALA A 6 -3.69 4.61 11.44
N VAL A 7 -3.15 3.52 11.99
CA VAL A 7 -3.05 3.28 13.44
C VAL A 7 -2.27 4.38 14.16
N ARG A 8 -1.27 4.96 13.51
CA ARG A 8 -0.49 6.11 14.02
C ARG A 8 -1.15 7.47 13.73
N ARG A 9 -2.43 7.49 13.40
CA ARG A 9 -3.20 8.71 13.06
C ARG A 9 -2.62 9.50 11.88
N ARG A 10 -1.98 8.80 10.94
CA ARG A 10 -1.39 9.37 9.72
C ARG A 10 -1.89 8.62 8.49
N ALA A 11 -3.19 8.28 8.47
CA ALA A 11 -3.79 7.62 7.34
C ALA A 11 -3.66 8.50 6.08
N TYR A 12 -3.55 7.86 4.93
CA TYR A 12 -3.50 8.54 3.64
C TYR A 12 -4.33 7.81 2.58
N ARG A 13 -4.93 6.68 2.96
CA ARG A 13 -5.72 5.85 2.07
C ARG A 13 -6.83 5.16 2.84
N GLY A 14 -8.00 5.13 2.25
CA GLY A 14 -9.12 4.29 2.61
C GLY A 14 -9.54 3.45 1.42
N THR A 15 -10.54 2.60 1.59
CA THR A 15 -11.19 1.87 0.50
C THR A 15 -12.69 1.99 0.67
N LEU A 16 -13.43 2.23 -0.40
CA LEU A 16 -14.89 2.36 -0.40
C LEU A 16 -15.60 1.21 0.33
N HIS A 17 -15.02 0.01 0.27
CA HIS A 17 -15.61 -1.17 0.88
C HIS A 17 -15.49 -1.21 2.41
N ASN A 18 -14.53 -0.50 2.99
CA ASN A 18 -14.27 -0.51 4.44
C ASN A 18 -13.81 0.85 4.94
N PHE A 19 -14.56 1.88 4.60
CA PHE A 19 -14.31 3.26 4.95
C PHE A 19 -15.62 3.94 5.32
N GLY A 20 -15.64 4.63 6.45
CA GLY A 20 -16.80 5.37 6.92
C GLY A 20 -16.41 6.74 7.41
N PHE A 21 -17.32 7.69 7.30
CA PHE A 21 -17.17 9.05 7.81
C PHE A 21 -18.52 9.57 8.33
N THR A 22 -18.48 10.55 9.21
CA THR A 22 -19.68 11.17 9.73
C THR A 22 -20.31 12.11 8.70
N LYS A 23 -21.64 12.27 8.76
CA LYS A 23 -22.35 13.23 7.91
C LYS A 23 -21.83 14.65 8.08
N SER A 24 -21.50 15.04 9.32
CA SER A 24 -20.95 16.37 9.61
C SER A 24 -19.61 16.60 8.92
N LEU A 25 -18.71 15.62 8.93
CA LEU A 25 -17.44 15.71 8.22
C LEU A 25 -17.64 15.82 6.70
N TYR A 26 -18.57 15.04 6.15
CA TYR A 26 -18.86 15.06 4.73
C TYR A 26 -19.41 16.42 4.26
N PHE A 27 -20.45 16.93 4.93
CA PHE A 27 -21.06 18.19 4.54
C PHE A 27 -20.16 19.39 4.86
N GLY A 28 -19.41 19.35 5.97
CA GLY A 28 -18.44 20.40 6.30
C GLY A 28 -17.29 20.53 5.29
N ALA A 29 -16.98 19.44 4.58
CA ALA A 29 -15.99 19.43 3.49
C ALA A 29 -16.59 19.69 2.10
N ASN A 30 -17.87 20.05 1.98
CA ASN A 30 -18.62 20.15 0.73
C ASN A 30 -18.68 18.82 -0.06
N GLY A 31 -18.67 17.71 0.66
CA GLY A 31 -18.75 16.37 0.08
C GLY A 31 -17.66 16.10 -0.96
N PHE A 32 -18.03 15.44 -2.04
CA PHE A 32 -17.15 15.13 -3.18
C PHE A 32 -17.09 16.25 -4.26
N SER A 33 -17.65 17.41 -4.01
CA SER A 33 -17.71 18.52 -4.99
C SER A 33 -16.34 18.99 -5.50
N HIS A 34 -15.28 18.73 -4.75
CA HIS A 34 -13.89 19.05 -5.13
C HIS A 34 -13.26 18.00 -6.04
N LEU A 35 -13.89 16.82 -6.19
CA LEU A 35 -13.39 15.75 -7.03
C LEU A 35 -13.95 15.93 -8.45
N ASN A 36 -13.12 16.43 -9.32
CA ASN A 36 -13.44 16.56 -10.74
C ASN A 36 -12.89 15.35 -11.52
N MET A 37 -13.08 14.15 -10.98
CA MET A 37 -12.46 12.90 -11.46
C MET A 37 -13.40 11.70 -11.30
N ASN A 38 -13.26 10.71 -12.19
CA ASN A 38 -14.02 9.46 -12.16
C ASN A 38 -13.58 8.50 -11.04
N ILE A 39 -12.51 8.81 -10.32
CA ILE A 39 -11.86 7.95 -9.34
C ILE A 39 -11.25 8.79 -8.24
N GLY A 40 -11.08 8.20 -7.06
CA GLY A 40 -10.46 8.86 -5.92
C GLY A 40 -11.42 9.41 -4.89
N GLU A 41 -12.71 9.07 -4.98
CA GLU A 41 -13.74 9.48 -4.02
C GLU A 41 -13.46 8.99 -2.61
N ASP A 42 -12.75 7.88 -2.45
CA ASP A 42 -12.35 7.33 -1.16
C ASP A 42 -11.04 7.94 -0.64
N ASP A 43 -9.98 7.82 -1.40
CA ASP A 43 -8.64 8.18 -0.93
C ASP A 43 -8.33 9.68 -1.05
N LEU A 44 -8.77 10.37 -2.10
CA LEU A 44 -8.57 11.81 -2.25
C LEU A 44 -9.46 12.62 -1.31
N PHE A 45 -10.71 12.19 -1.09
CA PHE A 45 -11.57 12.78 -0.08
C PHE A 45 -10.95 12.62 1.31
N LEU A 46 -10.49 11.40 1.65
CA LEU A 46 -9.83 11.14 2.91
C LEU A 46 -8.66 12.10 3.13
N GLN A 47 -7.80 12.28 2.15
CA GLN A 47 -6.62 13.14 2.27
C GLN A 47 -6.95 14.62 2.45
N LYS A 48 -8.10 15.06 1.98
CA LYS A 48 -8.60 16.41 2.18
C LYS A 48 -9.07 16.66 3.62
N VAL A 49 -9.72 15.67 4.22
CA VAL A 49 -10.45 15.86 5.49
C VAL A 49 -9.73 15.27 6.70
N ILE A 50 -8.71 14.45 6.48
CA ILE A 50 -8.04 13.72 7.55
C ILE A 50 -7.15 14.62 8.39
N THR A 51 -7.29 14.48 9.71
CA THR A 51 -6.39 15.05 10.71
C THR A 51 -5.94 13.95 11.67
N ALA A 52 -4.94 14.24 12.49
CA ALA A 52 -4.50 13.27 13.51
C ALA A 52 -5.59 12.93 14.53
N ASP A 53 -6.57 13.82 14.72
CA ASP A 53 -7.56 13.72 15.78
C ASP A 53 -8.89 13.11 15.32
N ASN A 54 -9.16 13.09 14.00
CA ASN A 54 -10.43 12.60 13.45
C ASN A 54 -10.33 11.19 12.85
N VAL A 55 -9.23 10.46 13.04
CA VAL A 55 -9.01 9.12 12.51
C VAL A 55 -9.17 8.06 13.58
N SER A 56 -10.00 7.06 13.31
CA SER A 56 -10.10 5.84 14.08
C SER A 56 -9.94 4.63 13.17
N VAL A 57 -9.20 3.61 13.62
CA VAL A 57 -8.96 2.36 12.88
C VAL A 57 -9.42 1.19 13.73
N ILE A 58 -10.31 0.39 13.18
CA ILE A 58 -10.80 -0.82 13.82
C ILE A 58 -10.09 -2.03 13.21
N LEU A 59 -9.27 -2.70 14.00
CA LEU A 59 -8.55 -3.92 13.61
C LEU A 59 -9.14 -5.10 14.37
N SER A 60 -10.25 -5.63 13.88
CA SER A 60 -10.85 -6.85 14.44
C SER A 60 -11.32 -7.77 13.31
N PRO A 61 -11.35 -9.10 13.53
CA PRO A 61 -11.87 -10.04 12.54
C PRO A 61 -13.34 -9.78 12.16
N ARG A 62 -14.12 -9.26 13.10
CA ARG A 62 -15.56 -8.93 12.88
C ARG A 62 -15.76 -7.69 12.02
N ALA A 63 -14.82 -6.74 12.06
CA ALA A 63 -14.87 -5.52 11.26
C ALA A 63 -14.10 -5.63 9.94
N THR A 64 -13.43 -6.76 9.69
CA THR A 64 -12.67 -6.99 8.46
C THR A 64 -13.61 -7.44 7.35
N LEU A 65 -13.74 -6.62 6.31
CA LEU A 65 -14.43 -7.00 5.08
C LEU A 65 -13.53 -7.90 4.23
N ARG A 66 -14.12 -9.01 3.79
CA ARG A 66 -13.46 -9.95 2.87
C ARG A 66 -14.14 -9.88 1.52
N GLU A 67 -13.36 -9.59 0.51
CA GLU A 67 -13.84 -9.54 -0.86
C GLU A 67 -13.37 -10.78 -1.61
N LYS A 68 -14.27 -11.42 -2.35
CA LYS A 68 -13.93 -12.55 -3.19
C LYS A 68 -13.25 -12.06 -4.47
N ALA A 69 -12.07 -12.57 -4.77
CA ALA A 69 -11.38 -12.28 -6.02
C ALA A 69 -12.02 -13.06 -7.17
N TRP A 70 -12.82 -12.40 -8.01
CA TRP A 70 -13.59 -13.03 -9.08
C TRP A 70 -12.82 -13.26 -10.36
N GLY A 71 -11.73 -12.56 -10.60
CA GLY A 71 -11.06 -12.49 -11.90
C GLY A 71 -9.56 -12.79 -11.90
N GLY A 72 -9.03 -13.44 -10.88
CA GLY A 72 -7.60 -13.76 -10.82
C GLY A 72 -6.68 -12.55 -11.00
N MET A 73 -5.60 -12.71 -11.75
CA MET A 73 -4.59 -11.67 -11.98
C MET A 73 -5.15 -10.41 -12.68
N GLY A 74 -6.07 -10.58 -13.63
CA GLY A 74 -6.70 -9.46 -14.34
C GLY A 74 -7.51 -8.54 -13.41
N TRP A 75 -8.29 -9.12 -12.51
CA TRP A 75 -9.02 -8.40 -11.50
C TRP A 75 -8.08 -7.64 -10.55
N TRP A 76 -7.01 -8.30 -10.10
CA TRP A 76 -6.02 -7.68 -9.21
C TRP A 76 -5.29 -6.51 -9.90
N MET A 77 -4.90 -6.66 -11.16
CA MET A 77 -4.29 -5.59 -11.94
C MET A 77 -5.24 -4.42 -12.16
N GLY A 78 -6.54 -4.69 -12.37
CA GLY A 78 -7.57 -3.65 -12.43
C GLY A 78 -7.65 -2.83 -11.15
N ARG A 79 -7.63 -3.50 -10.00
CA ARG A 79 -7.58 -2.85 -8.68
C ARG A 79 -6.34 -2.00 -8.47
N LEU A 80 -5.17 -2.53 -8.84
CA LEU A 80 -3.92 -1.77 -8.74
C LEU A 80 -3.94 -0.52 -9.63
N ARG A 81 -4.49 -0.62 -10.83
CA ARG A 81 -4.65 0.53 -11.74
C ARG A 81 -5.61 1.56 -11.17
N TYR A 82 -6.75 1.13 -10.65
CA TYR A 82 -7.73 2.01 -10.03
C TYR A 82 -7.10 2.84 -8.92
N TYR A 83 -6.45 2.20 -7.95
CA TYR A 83 -5.80 2.92 -6.85
C TYR A 83 -4.50 3.64 -7.24
N GLY A 84 -3.85 3.21 -8.30
CA GLY A 84 -2.63 3.86 -8.81
C GLY A 84 -2.92 5.16 -9.54
N SER A 85 -4.08 5.28 -10.17
CA SER A 85 -4.44 6.46 -10.96
C SER A 85 -4.65 7.72 -10.10
N SER A 86 -5.16 7.57 -8.88
CA SER A 86 -5.32 8.68 -7.91
C SER A 86 -4.00 9.12 -7.27
N PHE A 87 -2.97 8.26 -7.30
CA PHE A 87 -1.69 8.51 -6.61
C PHE A 87 -0.98 9.80 -7.03
N ARG A 88 -1.12 10.23 -8.28
CA ARG A 88 -0.52 11.48 -8.78
C ARG A 88 -1.06 12.73 -8.08
N PHE A 89 -2.27 12.67 -7.55
CA PHE A 89 -2.95 13.77 -6.86
C PHE A 89 -2.69 13.79 -5.35
N TYR A 90 -1.98 12.79 -4.83
CA TYR A 90 -1.65 12.74 -3.41
C TYR A 90 -0.69 13.87 -3.01
N PRO A 91 -0.75 14.34 -1.76
CA PRO A 91 0.21 15.30 -1.23
C PRO A 91 1.65 14.83 -1.43
N LEU A 92 2.57 15.78 -1.66
CA LEU A 92 3.97 15.45 -1.94
C LEU A 92 4.58 14.58 -0.83
N SER A 93 4.28 14.87 0.43
CA SER A 93 4.76 14.09 1.59
C SER A 93 4.36 12.62 1.54
N VAL A 94 3.12 12.33 1.11
CA VAL A 94 2.63 10.94 0.96
C VAL A 94 3.29 10.27 -0.23
N ARG A 95 3.38 10.97 -1.37
CA ARG A 95 4.06 10.44 -2.58
C ARG A 95 5.53 10.12 -2.31
N THR A 96 6.23 11.01 -1.64
CA THR A 96 7.62 10.83 -1.28
C THR A 96 7.79 9.64 -0.33
N PHE A 97 6.92 9.53 0.67
CA PHE A 97 6.94 8.39 1.60
C PHE A 97 6.76 7.05 0.88
N VAL A 98 5.74 6.93 0.03
CA VAL A 98 5.46 5.66 -0.70
C VAL A 98 6.60 5.32 -1.67
N ARG A 99 7.13 6.33 -2.38
CA ARG A 99 8.28 6.12 -3.27
C ARG A 99 9.54 5.71 -2.51
N TRP A 100 9.77 6.31 -1.35
CA TRP A 100 10.92 5.98 -0.50
C TRP A 100 10.82 4.58 0.08
N GLU A 101 9.61 4.16 0.47
CA GLU A 101 9.36 2.80 0.94
C GLU A 101 9.65 1.76 -0.15
N LEU A 102 9.13 1.96 -1.35
CA LEU A 102 9.37 1.06 -2.48
C LEU A 102 10.82 1.11 -2.96
N GLY A 103 11.40 2.30 -3.03
CA GLY A 103 12.79 2.52 -3.46
C GLY A 103 13.80 1.88 -2.51
N SER A 104 13.62 2.04 -1.19
CA SER A 104 14.50 1.42 -0.20
C SER A 104 14.43 -0.11 -0.24
N ARG A 105 13.25 -0.67 -0.52
CA ARG A 105 13.05 -2.11 -0.72
C ARG A 105 13.77 -2.60 -1.97
N ALA A 106 13.61 -1.90 -3.08
CA ALA A 106 14.32 -2.21 -4.32
C ALA A 106 15.84 -2.15 -4.13
N LEU A 107 16.32 -1.08 -3.50
CA LEU A 107 17.73 -0.89 -3.20
C LEU A 107 18.29 -2.03 -2.34
N PHE A 108 17.57 -2.42 -1.29
CA PHE A 108 17.97 -3.55 -0.44
C PHE A 108 18.16 -4.84 -1.24
N PHE A 109 17.19 -5.20 -2.10
CA PHE A 109 17.29 -6.43 -2.89
C PHE A 109 18.38 -6.36 -3.96
N LEU A 110 18.54 -5.21 -4.62
CA LEU A 110 19.59 -5.01 -5.62
C LEU A 110 20.98 -5.10 -4.97
N THR A 111 21.18 -4.41 -3.85
CA THR A 111 22.48 -4.47 -3.14
C THR A 111 22.76 -5.86 -2.60
N ALA A 112 21.76 -6.56 -2.06
CA ALA A 112 21.93 -7.94 -1.62
C ALA A 112 22.28 -8.88 -2.78
N LEU A 113 21.61 -8.75 -3.92
CA LEU A 113 21.91 -9.54 -5.12
C LEU A 113 23.34 -9.29 -5.63
N CYS A 114 23.76 -8.02 -5.73
CA CYS A 114 25.10 -7.64 -6.14
C CYS A 114 26.17 -8.20 -5.16
N ALA A 115 25.93 -8.07 -3.86
CA ALA A 115 26.84 -8.59 -2.85
C ALA A 115 26.99 -10.13 -2.93
N LEU A 116 25.88 -10.83 -3.11
CA LEU A 116 25.89 -12.29 -3.27
C LEU A 116 26.58 -12.75 -4.56
N ALA A 117 26.56 -11.92 -5.63
CA ALA A 117 27.21 -12.24 -6.89
C ALA A 117 28.73 -12.00 -6.85
N VAL A 118 29.17 -10.87 -6.32
CA VAL A 118 30.52 -10.34 -6.56
C VAL A 118 31.44 -10.44 -5.34
N MET A 119 30.90 -10.38 -4.11
CA MET A 119 31.72 -10.29 -2.90
C MET A 119 32.39 -11.63 -2.50
N PRO A 120 33.49 -11.60 -1.73
CA PRO A 120 34.06 -12.80 -1.10
C PRO A 120 33.07 -13.55 -0.22
N VAL A 121 33.37 -14.83 0.09
CA VAL A 121 32.45 -15.75 0.77
C VAL A 121 32.01 -15.24 2.14
N GLU A 122 32.87 -14.58 2.87
CA GLU A 122 32.58 -14.02 4.20
C GLU A 122 31.44 -12.98 4.14
N TYR A 123 31.51 -12.10 3.13
CA TYR A 123 30.47 -11.09 2.90
C TYR A 123 29.18 -11.68 2.32
N LYS A 124 29.26 -12.74 1.53
CA LYS A 124 28.09 -13.49 1.06
C LYS A 124 27.31 -14.09 2.23
N LEU A 125 28.00 -14.70 3.19
CA LEU A 125 27.37 -15.27 4.38
C LEU A 125 26.71 -14.16 5.22
N ALA A 126 27.38 -13.03 5.44
CA ALA A 126 26.81 -11.90 6.17
C ALA A 126 25.58 -11.34 5.43
N THR A 127 25.64 -11.20 4.11
CA THR A 127 24.51 -10.73 3.29
C THR A 127 23.32 -11.69 3.38
N ALA A 128 23.57 -13.00 3.26
CA ALA A 128 22.52 -14.01 3.41
C ALA A 128 21.88 -13.95 4.80
N ALA A 129 22.67 -13.80 5.86
CA ALA A 129 22.19 -13.65 7.22
C ALA A 129 21.29 -12.40 7.38
N LEU A 130 21.68 -11.25 6.78
CA LEU A 130 20.87 -10.03 6.78
C LEU A 130 19.53 -10.23 6.04
N VAL A 131 19.52 -10.91 4.90
CA VAL A 131 18.31 -11.23 4.15
C VAL A 131 17.38 -12.11 4.99
N VAL A 132 17.92 -13.16 5.61
CA VAL A 132 17.15 -14.06 6.49
C VAL A 132 16.59 -13.29 7.69
N ALA A 133 17.40 -12.47 8.37
CA ALA A 133 16.98 -11.67 9.50
C ALA A 133 15.84 -10.70 9.12
N ARG A 134 15.97 -10.02 7.99
CA ARG A 134 14.90 -9.16 7.45
C ARG A 134 13.60 -9.93 7.25
N TYR A 135 13.66 -11.09 6.60
CA TYR A 135 12.46 -11.90 6.37
C TYR A 135 11.87 -12.48 7.66
N ALA A 136 12.67 -12.82 8.64
CA ALA A 136 12.19 -13.24 9.95
C ALA A 136 11.38 -12.11 10.62
N VAL A 137 11.89 -10.88 10.62
CA VAL A 137 11.16 -9.71 11.14
C VAL A 137 9.86 -9.47 10.39
N VAL A 138 9.91 -9.48 9.06
CA VAL A 138 8.73 -9.29 8.21
C VAL A 138 7.69 -10.40 8.46
N ALA A 139 8.11 -11.65 8.54
CA ALA A 139 7.21 -12.77 8.81
C ALA A 139 6.51 -12.65 10.17
N VAL A 140 7.23 -12.23 11.22
CA VAL A 140 6.65 -11.99 12.54
C VAL A 140 5.59 -10.87 12.47
N GLN A 141 5.90 -9.77 11.80
CA GLN A 141 4.96 -8.64 11.66
C GLN A 141 3.72 -9.04 10.87
N VAL A 142 3.88 -9.70 9.72
CA VAL A 142 2.77 -10.15 8.89
C VAL A 142 1.88 -11.16 9.63
N ARG A 143 2.49 -12.13 10.34
CA ARG A 143 1.73 -13.07 11.18
C ARG A 143 0.93 -12.37 12.28
N ARG A 144 1.51 -11.36 12.94
CA ARG A 144 0.81 -10.58 13.97
C ARG A 144 -0.39 -9.84 13.38
N ILE A 145 -0.22 -9.19 12.23
CA ILE A 145 -1.31 -8.47 11.55
C ILE A 145 -2.38 -9.46 11.07
N ALA A 146 -1.98 -10.55 10.41
CA ALA A 146 -2.88 -11.58 9.92
C ALA A 146 -3.77 -12.17 11.04
N ARG A 147 -3.18 -12.49 12.20
CA ARG A 147 -3.93 -12.96 13.37
C ARG A 147 -4.96 -11.94 13.86
N ARG A 148 -4.60 -10.64 13.90
CA ARG A 148 -5.53 -9.58 14.31
C ARG A 148 -6.70 -9.40 13.35
N LEU A 149 -6.49 -9.66 12.05
CA LEU A 149 -7.52 -9.58 11.03
C LEU A 149 -8.30 -10.90 10.85
N GLY A 150 -7.93 -11.96 11.56
CA GLY A 150 -8.54 -13.29 11.42
C GLY A 150 -8.17 -13.99 10.11
N GLU A 151 -7.02 -13.65 9.53
CA GLU A 151 -6.51 -14.25 8.30
C GLU A 151 -5.45 -15.33 8.59
N SER A 152 -5.50 -16.44 7.83
CA SER A 152 -4.50 -17.49 7.86
C SER A 152 -3.86 -17.66 6.48
N GLY A 153 -2.60 -18.07 6.44
CA GLY A 153 -1.91 -18.42 5.17
C GLY A 153 -1.26 -17.25 4.41
N ILE A 154 -1.57 -16.00 4.73
CA ILE A 154 -1.01 -14.83 4.03
C ILE A 154 0.51 -14.71 4.24
N ALA A 155 1.02 -15.15 5.38
CA ALA A 155 2.43 -14.95 5.73
C ALA A 155 3.41 -15.64 4.77
N GLY A 156 3.04 -16.81 4.21
CA GLY A 156 3.88 -17.52 3.24
C GLY A 156 3.94 -16.82 1.87
N LEU A 157 2.83 -16.29 1.40
CA LEU A 157 2.77 -15.58 0.12
C LEU A 157 3.33 -14.16 0.19
N TYR A 158 3.36 -13.56 1.37
CA TYR A 158 3.87 -12.20 1.56
C TYR A 158 5.36 -12.08 1.19
N PHE A 159 6.13 -13.13 1.35
CA PHE A 159 7.53 -13.20 0.92
C PHE A 159 7.67 -12.89 -0.58
N LEU A 160 6.91 -13.55 -1.43
CA LEU A 160 6.92 -13.29 -2.88
C LEU A 160 6.42 -11.89 -3.22
N TYR A 161 5.37 -11.44 -2.53
CA TYR A 161 4.87 -10.08 -2.70
C TYR A 161 5.91 -9.03 -2.33
N ASP A 162 6.62 -9.20 -1.22
CA ASP A 162 7.64 -8.26 -0.77
C ASP A 162 8.79 -8.14 -1.77
N LEU A 163 9.26 -9.28 -2.30
CA LEU A 163 10.31 -9.34 -3.31
C LEU A 163 9.86 -8.71 -4.63
N LEU A 164 8.65 -8.99 -5.09
CA LEU A 164 8.16 -8.55 -6.39
C LEU A 164 7.52 -7.16 -6.38
N SER A 165 7.21 -6.62 -5.19
CA SER A 165 6.49 -5.35 -5.07
C SER A 165 7.17 -4.15 -5.75
N PRO A 166 8.50 -3.97 -5.74
CA PRO A 166 9.14 -2.88 -6.49
C PRO A 166 8.98 -3.02 -8.00
N LEU A 167 9.05 -4.25 -8.53
CA LEU A 167 8.85 -4.52 -9.97
C LEU A 167 7.42 -4.22 -10.38
N TRP A 168 6.43 -4.68 -9.59
CA TRP A 168 5.02 -4.38 -9.83
C TRP A 168 4.74 -2.88 -9.78
N ALA A 169 5.31 -2.17 -8.82
CA ALA A 169 5.14 -0.72 -8.71
C ALA A 169 5.76 0.02 -9.90
N ALA A 170 6.92 -0.39 -10.36
CA ALA A 170 7.57 0.18 -11.56
C ALA A 170 6.73 -0.09 -12.81
N ALA A 171 6.29 -1.33 -13.03
CA ALA A 171 5.44 -1.70 -14.15
C ALA A 171 4.11 -0.92 -14.14
N LEU A 172 3.47 -0.79 -12.98
CA LEU A 172 2.25 0.00 -12.83
C LEU A 172 2.51 1.48 -13.13
N GLY A 173 3.61 2.05 -12.63
CA GLY A 173 4.01 3.43 -12.92
C GLY A 173 4.16 3.68 -14.42
N LEU A 174 4.83 2.79 -15.15
CA LEU A 174 4.99 2.88 -16.60
C LEU A 174 3.65 2.76 -17.35
N LEU A 175 2.77 1.86 -16.90
CA LEU A 175 1.44 1.70 -17.49
C LEU A 175 0.55 2.93 -17.29
N LEU A 176 0.67 3.59 -16.13
CA LEU A 176 -0.11 4.79 -15.80
C LEU A 176 0.41 6.05 -16.51
N LEU A 177 1.69 6.13 -16.87
CA LEU A 177 2.25 7.23 -17.67
C LEU A 177 1.62 7.30 -19.07
N ARG A 178 1.14 6.19 -19.60
CA ARG A 178 0.55 6.10 -20.96
C ARG A 178 -0.95 6.38 -20.99
N ARG A 179 -1.61 6.55 -19.85
CA ARG A 179 -3.06 6.77 -19.76
C ARG A 179 -3.37 8.11 -19.16
N ASP A 180 -3.88 9.01 -20.00
CA ASP A 180 -4.59 10.20 -19.55
C ASP A 180 -5.98 9.76 -19.08
N GLU A 181 -6.15 9.44 -17.80
CA GLU A 181 -7.47 9.25 -17.21
C GLU A 181 -8.08 10.63 -17.02
N ARG A 182 -8.95 10.96 -17.96
CA ARG A 182 -9.52 12.30 -18.14
C ARG A 182 -10.51 12.62 -17.05
N VAL A 183 -10.43 13.86 -16.63
CA VAL A 183 -11.41 14.64 -15.89
C VAL A 183 -12.83 14.39 -16.42
N TRP A 184 -13.81 14.33 -15.54
CA TRP A 184 -15.21 14.43 -15.92
C TRP A 184 -15.40 15.64 -16.85
N ARG A 185 -15.95 15.40 -18.01
CA ARG A 185 -16.50 16.46 -18.86
C ARG A 185 -17.99 16.61 -18.61
#